data_7f50c3b24ae6ffa3f0b6e65a76465f0c
#
_entry.id   7f50c3b24ae6ffa3f0b6e65a76465f0c
#
_cell.length_a   1.000
_cell.length_b   1.000
_cell.length_c   1.000
_cell.angle_alpha   90.00
_cell.angle_beta   90.00
_cell.angle_gamma   90.00
#
_symmetry.space_group_name_H-M   'P 1'
#
loop_
_entity.id
_entity.type
_entity.pdbx_description
1 polymer ?
#
loop_
_entity_poly.entity_id
_entity_poly.type
_entity_poly.pdbx_seq_one_letter_code
_entity_poly.pdbx_strand_id
1 'polypeptide(L)'
;MKLSTKGKYGLKAIFELSLHVDEGHIPVNMIASKQNIPEQYLEQIFSTLKKSKLVKSVRGAQGGYLLNEEPKNITVGDVLDVLEGPVALSQCIIDEGCCENSNDCSTKLVWEKLKKGIEDVLNSITLQDMIDDYNKKNKIKEFDITELMNNKK
;
A
#
# COMPACT_ATOMS: atom_id res chain seq x y z
N MET A 1 -14.41 10.64 2.69
CA MET A 1 -13.50 9.49 2.75
C MET A 1 -12.07 9.97 2.85
N LYS A 2 -11.34 9.50 3.82
CA LYS A 2 -9.94 9.90 4.06
C LYS A 2 -9.15 8.66 4.51
N LEU A 3 -8.08 8.34 3.80
CA LEU A 3 -7.15 7.31 4.23
C LEU A 3 -6.41 7.76 5.50
N SER A 4 -6.26 6.86 6.46
CA SER A 4 -5.52 7.12 7.70
C SER A 4 -4.02 7.27 7.42
N THR A 5 -3.29 7.82 8.38
CA THR A 5 -1.82 7.84 8.35
C THR A 5 -1.26 6.43 8.29
N LYS A 6 -1.87 5.47 8.99
CA LYS A 6 -1.49 4.06 8.99
C LYS A 6 -1.56 3.46 7.57
N GLY A 7 -2.67 3.66 6.85
CA GLY A 7 -2.84 3.17 5.49
C GLY A 7 -1.84 3.79 4.52
N LYS A 8 -1.66 5.11 4.58
CA LYS A 8 -0.70 5.82 3.72
C LYS A 8 0.75 5.39 3.96
N TYR A 9 1.16 5.31 5.22
CA TYR A 9 2.52 4.89 5.58
C TYR A 9 2.74 3.42 5.33
N GLY A 10 1.73 2.58 5.56
CA GLY A 10 1.83 1.16 5.29
C GLY A 10 1.98 0.85 3.80
N LEU A 11 1.25 1.55 2.94
CA LEU A 11 1.42 1.41 1.49
C LEU A 11 2.80 1.87 1.04
N LYS A 12 3.32 2.99 1.56
CA LYS A 12 4.68 3.44 1.29
C LYS A 12 5.73 2.43 1.75
N ALA A 13 5.55 1.87 2.94
CA ALA A 13 6.49 0.93 3.53
C ALA A 13 6.55 -0.40 2.75
N ILE A 14 5.40 -0.98 2.40
CA ILE A 14 5.38 -2.24 1.64
C ILE A 14 5.85 -2.02 0.19
N PHE A 15 5.59 -0.84 -0.38
CA PHE A 15 6.12 -0.46 -1.68
C PHE A 15 7.66 -0.36 -1.64
N GLU A 16 8.24 0.32 -0.64
CA GLU A 16 9.70 0.36 -0.48
C GLU A 16 10.28 -1.05 -0.34
N LEU A 17 9.64 -1.91 0.45
CA LEU A 17 10.03 -3.31 0.58
C LEU A 17 10.00 -4.03 -0.78
N SER A 18 8.99 -3.77 -1.61
CA SER A 18 8.83 -4.39 -2.92
C SER A 18 9.90 -4.01 -3.94
N LEU A 19 10.52 -2.83 -3.79
CA LEU A 19 11.64 -2.40 -4.64
C LEU A 19 12.91 -3.25 -4.41
N HIS A 20 12.99 -3.95 -3.29
CA HIS A 20 14.15 -4.73 -2.86
C HIS A 20 13.89 -6.24 -2.84
N VAL A 21 12.91 -6.72 -3.60
CA VAL A 21 12.47 -8.13 -3.59
C VAL A 21 13.61 -9.11 -3.87
N ASP A 22 14.57 -8.72 -4.72
CA ASP A 22 15.73 -9.55 -5.08
C ASP A 22 16.90 -9.46 -4.08
N GLU A 23 16.82 -8.57 -3.09
CA GLU A 23 17.87 -8.34 -2.10
C GLU A 23 17.67 -9.16 -0.80
N GLY A 24 16.58 -9.95 -0.72
CA GLY A 24 16.21 -10.70 0.47
C GLY A 24 15.42 -9.84 1.46
N HIS A 25 15.68 -10.00 2.76
CA HIS A 25 15.01 -9.22 3.79
C HIS A 25 15.64 -7.84 3.98
N ILE A 26 14.82 -6.86 4.28
CA ILE A 26 15.22 -5.46 4.46
C ILE A 26 14.95 -5.03 5.90
N PRO A 27 15.96 -4.43 6.58
CA PRO A 27 15.80 -3.92 7.94
C PRO A 27 14.78 -2.76 7.99
N VAL A 28 13.99 -2.69 9.05
CA VAL A 28 12.96 -1.65 9.23
C VAL A 28 13.56 -0.25 9.25
N ASN A 29 14.71 -0.07 9.88
CA ASN A 29 15.40 1.22 9.96
C ASN A 29 15.77 1.77 8.56
N MET A 30 16.08 0.91 7.61
CA MET A 30 16.35 1.31 6.22
C MET A 30 15.08 1.86 5.55
N ILE A 31 13.95 1.18 5.70
CA ILE A 31 12.66 1.63 5.17
C ILE A 31 12.23 2.93 5.87
N ALA A 32 12.38 3.00 7.18
CA ALA A 32 12.07 4.17 7.99
C ALA A 32 12.83 5.41 7.51
N SER A 33 14.13 5.27 7.28
CA SER A 33 15.00 6.34 6.78
C SER A 33 14.60 6.79 5.38
N LYS A 34 14.39 5.87 4.45
CA LYS A 34 14.03 6.18 3.07
C LYS A 34 12.65 6.86 2.93
N GLN A 35 11.68 6.43 3.72
CA GLN A 35 10.31 6.93 3.65
C GLN A 35 10.04 8.07 4.65
N ASN A 36 11.02 8.41 5.48
CA ASN A 36 10.89 9.40 6.55
C ASN A 36 9.69 9.11 7.49
N ILE A 37 9.61 7.87 7.94
CA ILE A 37 8.57 7.37 8.84
C ILE A 37 9.23 6.91 10.14
N PRO A 38 8.68 7.20 11.33
CA PRO A 38 9.23 6.70 12.59
C PRO A 38 9.34 5.18 12.62
N GLU A 39 10.50 4.66 12.99
CA GLU A 39 10.78 3.21 13.00
C GLU A 39 9.80 2.43 13.88
N GLN A 40 9.52 2.93 15.08
CA GLN A 40 8.58 2.29 16.00
C GLN A 40 7.17 2.18 15.41
N TYR A 41 6.75 3.16 14.62
CA TYR A 41 5.45 3.13 13.94
C TYR A 41 5.44 2.12 12.79
N LEU A 42 6.54 2.02 12.04
CA LEU A 42 6.71 1.00 11.00
C LEU A 42 6.71 -0.43 11.57
N GLU A 43 7.30 -0.65 12.73
CA GLU A 43 7.25 -1.96 13.40
C GLU A 43 5.81 -2.40 13.66
N GLN A 44 4.95 -1.49 14.08
CA GLN A 44 3.52 -1.78 14.29
C GLN A 44 2.82 -2.11 12.96
N ILE A 45 3.11 -1.37 11.89
CA ILE A 45 2.56 -1.60 10.55
C ILE A 45 3.01 -2.98 10.04
N PHE A 46 4.30 -3.27 10.08
CA PHE A 46 4.83 -4.54 9.62
C PHE A 46 4.35 -5.73 10.46
N SER A 47 4.15 -5.54 11.76
CA SER A 47 3.52 -6.56 12.61
C SER A 47 2.10 -6.90 12.13
N THR A 48 1.33 -5.89 11.72
CA THR A 48 -0.01 -6.09 11.17
C THR A 48 0.03 -6.80 9.80
N LEU A 49 0.91 -6.36 8.90
CA LEU A 49 1.11 -6.97 7.58
C LEU A 49 1.62 -8.42 7.67
N LYS A 50 2.44 -8.72 8.69
CA LYS A 50 2.91 -10.09 8.96
C LYS A 50 1.77 -11.00 9.42
N LYS A 51 0.89 -10.54 10.30
CA LYS A 51 -0.26 -11.32 10.77
C LYS A 51 -1.19 -11.73 9.62
N SER A 52 -1.33 -10.87 8.63
CA SER A 52 -2.10 -11.15 7.41
C SER A 52 -1.33 -11.91 6.33
N LYS A 53 -0.07 -12.28 6.60
CA LYS A 53 0.81 -13.01 5.69
C LYS A 53 1.19 -12.27 4.40
N LEU A 54 1.06 -10.95 4.35
CA LEU A 54 1.58 -10.15 3.24
C LEU A 54 3.11 -10.04 3.28
N VAL A 55 3.68 -10.06 4.48
CA VAL A 55 5.13 -10.05 4.67
C VAL A 55 5.57 -11.16 5.63
N LYS A 56 6.84 -11.53 5.53
CA LYS A 56 7.56 -12.43 6.46
C LYS A 56 8.61 -11.63 7.23
N SER A 57 8.96 -12.07 8.43
CA SER A 57 10.07 -11.50 9.20
C SER A 57 11.22 -12.48 9.34
N VAL A 58 12.43 -11.94 9.29
CA VAL A 58 13.67 -12.65 9.64
C VAL A 58 14.16 -12.10 10.98
N ARG A 59 14.38 -12.98 11.95
CA ARG A 59 14.85 -12.62 13.30
C ARG A 59 16.36 -12.46 13.33
N GLY A 60 16.85 -11.69 14.30
CA GLY A 60 18.26 -11.50 14.61
C GLY A 60 18.71 -10.05 14.50
N ALA A 61 20.00 -9.81 14.83
CA ALA A 61 20.59 -8.47 14.79
C ALA A 61 20.59 -7.85 13.37
N GLN A 62 20.63 -8.70 12.33
CA GLN A 62 20.52 -8.32 10.93
C GLN A 62 19.18 -8.78 10.32
N GLY A 63 18.13 -8.81 11.13
CA GLY A 63 16.79 -9.18 10.70
C GLY A 63 16.11 -8.08 9.89
N GLY A 64 14.89 -8.37 9.48
CA GLY A 64 14.07 -7.46 8.71
C GLY A 64 12.83 -8.14 8.18
N TYR A 65 12.26 -7.55 7.14
CA TYR A 65 11.06 -8.05 6.49
C TYR A 65 11.30 -8.31 5.00
N LEU A 66 10.52 -9.21 4.44
CA LEU A 66 10.42 -9.46 3.00
C LEU A 66 8.98 -9.76 2.62
N LEU A 67 8.63 -9.60 1.36
CA LEU A 67 7.32 -9.97 0.86
C LEU A 67 7.11 -11.49 0.99
N ASN A 68 5.89 -11.90 1.28
CA ASN A 68 5.52 -13.31 1.34
C ASN A 68 5.24 -13.90 -0.04
N GLU A 69 4.90 -13.04 -1.00
CA GLU A 69 4.57 -13.40 -2.38
C GLU A 69 5.22 -12.42 -3.36
N GLU A 70 5.18 -12.76 -4.64
CA GLU A 70 5.68 -11.86 -5.69
C GLU A 70 4.85 -10.58 -5.76
N PRO A 71 5.47 -9.41 -6.06
CA PRO A 71 4.78 -8.12 -6.12
C PRO A 71 3.55 -8.09 -7.04
N LYS A 72 3.54 -8.88 -8.11
CA LYS A 72 2.40 -8.99 -9.03
C LYS A 72 1.15 -9.63 -8.42
N ASN A 73 1.33 -10.40 -7.33
CA ASN A 73 0.25 -11.12 -6.65
C ASN A 73 -0.31 -10.35 -5.43
N ILE A 74 0.25 -9.19 -5.10
CA ILE A 74 -0.20 -8.35 -3.99
C ILE A 74 -0.80 -7.08 -4.58
N THR A 75 -2.09 -6.86 -4.34
CA THR A 75 -2.78 -5.63 -4.78
C THR A 75 -2.70 -4.53 -3.72
N VAL A 76 -2.91 -3.29 -4.15
CA VAL A 76 -3.10 -2.16 -3.23
C VAL A 76 -4.31 -2.40 -2.33
N GLY A 77 -5.36 -3.06 -2.86
CA GLY A 77 -6.53 -3.48 -2.10
C GLY A 77 -6.18 -4.39 -0.94
N ASP A 78 -5.38 -5.44 -1.17
CA ASP A 78 -4.94 -6.36 -0.11
C ASP A 78 -4.23 -5.62 1.04
N VAL A 79 -3.36 -4.68 0.69
CA VAL A 79 -2.61 -3.88 1.68
C VAL A 79 -3.53 -2.97 2.49
N LEU A 80 -4.43 -2.25 1.82
CA LEU A 80 -5.32 -1.31 2.49
C LEU A 80 -6.40 -2.01 3.31
N ASP A 81 -6.93 -3.14 2.86
CA ASP A 81 -7.89 -3.94 3.64
C ASP A 81 -7.30 -4.42 4.97
N VAL A 82 -6.03 -4.80 4.97
CA VAL A 82 -5.31 -5.20 6.19
C VAL A 82 -5.07 -4.03 7.15
N LEU A 83 -4.79 -2.84 6.62
CA LEU A 83 -4.40 -1.68 7.42
C LEU A 83 -5.57 -0.79 7.84
N GLU A 84 -6.57 -0.65 6.98
CA GLU A 84 -7.73 0.23 7.17
C GLU A 84 -9.02 -0.55 7.47
N GLY A 85 -9.06 -1.81 7.06
CA GLY A 85 -10.31 -2.57 6.98
C GLY A 85 -11.05 -2.31 5.66
N PRO A 86 -12.25 -2.88 5.50
CA PRO A 86 -13.04 -2.77 4.28
C PRO A 86 -13.44 -1.31 3.99
N VAL A 87 -13.57 -1.00 2.70
CA VAL A 87 -14.03 0.33 2.27
C VAL A 87 -15.43 0.59 2.82
N ALA A 88 -15.55 1.57 3.68
CA ALA A 88 -16.78 1.96 4.35
C ALA A 88 -17.06 3.45 4.13
N LEU A 89 -18.02 3.74 3.26
CA LEU A 89 -18.46 5.11 2.99
C LEU A 89 -19.64 5.51 3.86
N SER A 90 -20.38 4.54 4.36
CA SER A 90 -21.52 4.72 5.26
C SER A 90 -21.67 3.49 6.13
N GLN A 91 -22.14 3.68 7.36
CA GLN A 91 -22.31 2.60 8.32
C GLN A 91 -23.31 1.54 7.84
N CYS A 92 -24.33 1.93 7.08
CA CYS A 92 -25.33 1.03 6.52
C CYS A 92 -24.80 0.03 5.48
N ILE A 93 -23.56 0.22 5.00
CA ILE A 93 -22.88 -0.71 4.08
C ILE A 93 -22.12 -1.77 4.86
N ILE A 94 -21.72 -1.47 6.10
CA ILE A 94 -20.99 -2.40 6.97
C ILE A 94 -21.97 -3.24 7.78
N ASP A 95 -23.05 -2.62 8.26
CA ASP A 95 -24.04 -3.21 9.14
C ASP A 95 -25.44 -2.97 8.57
N GLU A 96 -26.02 -4.01 7.99
CA GLU A 96 -27.36 -3.95 7.40
C GLU A 96 -28.47 -3.65 8.42
N GLY A 97 -28.21 -3.85 9.70
CA GLY A 97 -29.15 -3.59 10.79
C GLY A 97 -29.11 -2.17 11.37
N CYS A 98 -28.15 -1.33 10.99
CA CYS A 98 -27.95 -0.04 11.62
C CYS A 98 -28.96 1.05 11.22
N CYS A 99 -29.76 0.82 10.18
CA CYS A 99 -30.74 1.76 9.68
C CYS A 99 -32.10 1.09 9.41
N GLU A 100 -33.15 1.59 10.06
CA GLU A 100 -34.53 1.05 9.92
C GLU A 100 -35.07 1.15 8.49
N ASN A 101 -34.58 2.10 7.69
CA ASN A 101 -35.00 2.35 6.30
C ASN A 101 -34.01 1.79 5.25
N SER A 102 -33.14 0.85 5.61
CA SER A 102 -32.06 0.42 4.71
C SER A 102 -32.56 -0.22 3.41
N ASN A 103 -33.76 -0.81 3.41
CA ASN A 103 -34.35 -1.45 2.23
C ASN A 103 -34.97 -0.46 1.23
N ASP A 104 -35.40 0.70 1.70
CA ASP A 104 -36.06 1.74 0.88
C ASP A 104 -35.16 2.98 0.62
N CYS A 105 -33.90 2.90 1.04
CA CYS A 105 -32.99 4.04 0.98
C CYS A 105 -32.30 4.16 -0.39
N SER A 106 -32.73 5.13 -1.20
CA SER A 106 -32.14 5.37 -2.53
C SER A 106 -30.67 5.81 -2.49
N THR A 107 -30.20 6.39 -1.36
CA THR A 107 -28.80 6.77 -1.21
C THR A 107 -27.89 5.55 -0.95
N LYS A 108 -28.41 4.44 -0.44
CA LYS A 108 -27.67 3.20 -0.27
C LYS A 108 -27.07 2.72 -1.59
N LEU A 109 -27.83 2.81 -2.69
CA LEU A 109 -27.34 2.47 -4.04
C LEU A 109 -26.10 3.26 -4.43
N VAL A 110 -26.03 4.55 -4.06
CA VAL A 110 -24.86 5.41 -4.35
C VAL A 110 -23.64 4.90 -3.60
N TRP A 111 -23.78 4.61 -2.31
CA TRP A 111 -22.68 4.15 -1.47
C TRP A 111 -22.16 2.76 -1.89
N GLU A 112 -23.05 1.85 -2.26
CA GLU A 112 -22.70 0.51 -2.77
C GLU A 112 -21.91 0.61 -4.08
N LYS A 113 -22.34 1.46 -5.02
CA LYS A 113 -21.63 1.67 -6.30
C LYS A 113 -20.26 2.32 -6.09
N LEU A 114 -20.17 3.32 -5.20
CA LEU A 114 -18.88 3.95 -4.87
C LEU A 114 -17.93 2.97 -4.20
N LYS A 115 -18.41 2.19 -3.22
CA LYS A 115 -17.62 1.14 -2.58
C LYS A 115 -17.05 0.19 -3.62
N LYS A 116 -17.93 -0.38 -4.46
CA LYS A 116 -17.52 -1.30 -5.52
C LYS A 116 -16.49 -0.68 -6.47
N GLY A 117 -16.73 0.55 -6.91
CA GLY A 117 -15.79 1.25 -7.79
C GLY A 117 -14.42 1.47 -7.17
N ILE A 118 -14.36 1.81 -5.89
CA ILE A 118 -13.11 1.97 -5.14
C ILE A 118 -12.40 0.62 -5.01
N GLU A 119 -13.11 -0.43 -4.59
CA GLU A 119 -12.56 -1.78 -4.47
C GLU A 119 -12.02 -2.31 -5.81
N ASP A 120 -12.76 -2.12 -6.90
CA ASP A 120 -12.34 -2.52 -8.25
C ASP A 120 -11.03 -1.82 -8.65
N VAL A 121 -10.90 -0.52 -8.38
CA VAL A 121 -9.66 0.24 -8.66
C VAL A 121 -8.51 -0.25 -7.78
N LEU A 122 -8.70 -0.38 -6.48
CA LEU A 122 -7.65 -0.82 -5.55
C LEU A 122 -7.15 -2.23 -5.86
N ASN A 123 -8.03 -3.12 -6.27
CA ASN A 123 -7.69 -4.50 -6.63
C ASN A 123 -7.10 -4.63 -8.04
N SER A 124 -7.23 -3.61 -8.87
CA SER A 124 -6.61 -3.58 -10.21
C SER A 124 -5.15 -3.14 -10.22
N ILE A 125 -4.66 -2.56 -9.13
CA ILE A 125 -3.29 -2.05 -9.01
C ILE A 125 -2.48 -3.00 -8.12
N THR A 126 -1.41 -3.56 -8.67
CA THR A 126 -0.47 -4.43 -7.93
C THR A 126 0.76 -3.66 -7.46
N LEU A 127 1.50 -4.25 -6.52
CA LEU A 127 2.83 -3.70 -6.16
C LEU A 127 3.77 -3.69 -7.37
N GLN A 128 3.62 -4.65 -8.30
CA GLN A 128 4.41 -4.67 -9.54
C GLN A 128 4.10 -3.45 -10.42
N ASP A 129 2.84 -3.06 -10.56
CA ASP A 129 2.47 -1.86 -11.32
C ASP A 129 3.10 -0.59 -10.73
N MET A 130 3.17 -0.52 -9.40
CA MET A 130 3.83 0.59 -8.70
C MET A 130 5.35 0.59 -8.93
N ILE A 131 6.00 -0.58 -8.94
CA ILE A 131 7.43 -0.73 -9.28
C ILE A 131 7.68 -0.27 -10.71
N ASP A 132 6.85 -0.68 -11.65
CA ASP A 132 6.98 -0.34 -13.06
C ASP A 132 6.82 1.18 -13.29
N ASP A 133 5.86 1.82 -12.64
CA ASP A 133 5.69 3.27 -12.66
C ASP A 133 6.91 4.00 -12.06
N TYR A 134 7.43 3.52 -10.93
CA TYR A 134 8.64 4.06 -10.29
C TYR A 134 9.86 3.99 -11.22
N ASN A 135 10.07 2.85 -11.85
CA ASN A 135 11.19 2.63 -12.77
C ASN A 135 11.09 3.53 -14.02
N LYS A 136 9.89 3.71 -14.55
CA LYS A 136 9.62 4.65 -15.64
C LYS A 136 10.01 6.09 -15.27
N LYS A 137 9.56 6.55 -14.12
CA LYS A 137 9.85 7.92 -13.64
C LYS A 137 11.32 8.16 -13.39
N ASN A 138 12.06 7.16 -12.92
CA ASN A 138 13.50 7.27 -12.70
C ASN A 138 14.28 7.30 -14.01
N LYS A 139 13.93 6.50 -15.00
CA LYS A 139 14.56 6.55 -16.35
C LYS A 139 14.39 7.92 -17.01
N ILE A 140 13.22 8.54 -16.87
CA ILE A 140 12.97 9.90 -17.40
C ILE A 140 13.88 10.91 -16.71
N LYS A 141 14.02 10.87 -15.39
CA LYS A 141 14.90 11.77 -14.63
C LYS A 141 16.38 11.64 -15.04
N GLU A 142 16.85 10.41 -15.22
CA GLU A 142 18.22 10.15 -15.68
C GLU A 142 18.48 10.72 -17.08
N PHE A 143 17.51 10.60 -17.99
CA PHE A 143 17.58 11.15 -19.34
C PHE A 143 17.65 12.68 -19.31
N ASP A 144 16.76 13.34 -18.56
CA ASP A 144 16.74 14.81 -18.42
C ASP A 144 18.05 15.36 -17.85
N ILE A 145 18.64 14.70 -16.85
CA ILE A 145 19.92 15.10 -16.27
C ILE A 145 21.06 14.96 -17.30
N THR A 146 21.07 13.88 -18.05
CA THR A 146 22.09 13.63 -19.09
C THR A 146 22.03 14.68 -20.20
N GLU A 147 20.81 15.05 -20.62
CA GLU A 147 20.59 16.08 -21.63
C GLU A 147 21.01 17.48 -21.14
N LEU A 148 20.70 17.82 -19.89
CA LEU A 148 21.16 19.06 -19.25
C LEU A 148 22.67 19.14 -19.09
N MET A 149 23.36 18.02 -18.83
CA MET A 149 24.84 17.98 -18.75
C MET A 149 25.49 18.11 -20.11
N ASN A 150 24.90 17.54 -21.17
CA ASN A 150 25.42 17.61 -22.53
C ASN A 150 25.23 19.01 -23.17
N ASN A 151 24.18 19.74 -22.79
CA ASN A 151 23.93 21.11 -23.29
C ASN A 151 24.79 22.20 -22.61
N LYS A 152 25.60 21.84 -21.58
CA LYS A 152 26.54 22.76 -20.92
C LYS A 152 27.98 22.69 -21.48
N LYS A 153 28.19 21.90 -22.50
CA LYS A 153 29.44 21.87 -23.27
C LYS A 153 29.30 22.66 -24.56
#